data_7ce7e28aa75388c0201b2d1f5cd3df12
#
_entry.id   7ce7e28aa75388c0201b2d1f5cd3df12
#
_cell.length_a   1.000
_cell.length_b   1.000
_cell.length_c   1.000
_cell.angle_alpha   90.00
_cell.angle_beta   90.00
_cell.angle_gamma   90.00
#
_symmetry.space_group_name_H-M   'P 1'
#
loop_
_entity.id
_entity.type
_entity.pdbx_description
1 polymer ?
#
loop_
_entity_poly.entity_id
_entity_poly.type
_entity_poly.pdbx_seq_one_letter_code
_entity_poly.pdbx_strand_id
1 'polypeptide(L)'
;MSELERQHALDRLHIVDTLPETVYDDLACVAARVCETPIALLSLIDRERQWFKARVGLGDHETPRSVAVCEQAIRKPGQLMEVRDLAHDLRFASFPGVASELHARFYAGMPLVTSEGHAIGTLCVVDRQPRTLSRTQRASLTSLARIAMALLEGHARRHQEEVAKALKADAGAPHARSRKLSAPEPETPKPPIYRVAILEVQRFATAVERMGERTIEKLLQSLDETFDACLRQELGDRINRVTSSPEFVAVVSGDDGEARVEALRRAAAAESGRGGLVVLVGSAVATSPEEAMEAVFLRADEDLSRQKDLAPRSG
;
A
#
# COMPACT_ATOMS: atom_id res chain seq x y z
N MET A 1 4.24 17.52 -12.96
CA MET A 1 3.89 16.48 -11.96
C MET A 1 5.17 15.71 -11.67
N SER A 2 5.62 15.72 -10.43
CA SER A 2 6.85 15.00 -10.05
C SER A 2 6.55 13.52 -9.84
N GLU A 3 7.55 12.66 -10.08
CA GLU A 3 7.44 11.22 -9.82
C GLU A 3 7.23 10.94 -8.32
N LEU A 4 7.83 11.75 -7.46
CA LEU A 4 7.67 11.65 -6.01
C LEU A 4 6.21 11.86 -5.59
N GLU A 5 5.56 12.91 -6.11
CA GLU A 5 4.13 13.18 -5.83
C GLU A 5 3.22 12.04 -6.29
N ARG A 6 3.50 11.50 -7.50
CA ARG A 6 2.79 10.35 -8.04
C ARG A 6 2.94 9.12 -7.13
N GLN A 7 4.17 8.84 -6.67
CA GLN A 7 4.44 7.70 -5.81
C GLN A 7 3.75 7.86 -4.45
N HIS A 8 3.82 9.03 -3.84
CA HIS A 8 3.12 9.31 -2.59
C HIS A 8 1.59 9.20 -2.75
N ALA A 9 1.04 9.58 -3.93
CA ALA A 9 -0.38 9.37 -4.20
C ALA A 9 -0.76 7.88 -4.28
N LEU A 10 0.13 7.02 -4.78
CA LEU A 10 -0.04 5.57 -4.75
C LEU A 10 0.07 5.03 -3.33
N ASP A 11 1.09 5.45 -2.56
CA ASP A 11 1.32 5.00 -1.18
C ASP A 11 0.09 5.28 -0.30
N ARG A 12 -0.52 6.48 -0.40
CA ARG A 12 -1.73 6.85 0.34
C ARG A 12 -2.97 5.99 0.06
N LEU A 13 -2.95 5.18 -0.99
CA LEU A 13 -4.03 4.23 -1.24
C LEU A 13 -3.90 2.94 -0.40
N HIS A 14 -2.74 2.66 0.18
CA HIS A 14 -2.46 1.46 0.97
C HIS A 14 -2.92 0.15 0.29
N ILE A 15 -2.79 0.09 -1.04
CA ILE A 15 -3.32 -1.00 -1.87
C ILE A 15 -2.24 -1.94 -2.39
N VAL A 16 -0.99 -1.44 -2.52
CA VAL A 16 0.14 -2.24 -2.98
C VAL A 16 0.47 -3.30 -1.93
N ASP A 17 0.79 -4.49 -2.38
CA ASP A 17 1.07 -5.66 -1.52
C ASP A 17 -0.11 -6.15 -0.66
N THR A 18 -1.33 -5.68 -0.91
CA THR A 18 -2.53 -6.24 -0.26
C THR A 18 -2.96 -7.56 -0.90
N LEU A 19 -3.73 -8.36 -0.15
CA LEU A 19 -4.26 -9.63 -0.64
C LEU A 19 -5.19 -9.44 -1.84
N PRO A 20 -5.35 -10.47 -2.69
CA PRO A 20 -6.34 -10.48 -3.77
C PRO A 20 -7.75 -10.18 -3.25
N GLU A 21 -8.52 -9.43 -4.02
CA GLU A 21 -9.92 -9.12 -3.72
C GLU A 21 -10.75 -9.35 -4.98
N THR A 22 -11.80 -10.17 -4.86
CA THR A 22 -12.66 -10.61 -5.99
C THR A 22 -13.18 -9.44 -6.82
N VAL A 23 -13.47 -8.29 -6.21
CA VAL A 23 -14.01 -7.13 -6.94
C VAL A 23 -13.06 -6.60 -8.01
N TYR A 24 -11.75 -6.66 -7.78
CA TYR A 24 -10.76 -6.23 -8.77
C TYR A 24 -10.53 -7.31 -9.84
N ASP A 25 -10.58 -8.59 -9.45
CA ASP A 25 -10.49 -9.71 -10.39
C ASP A 25 -11.68 -9.72 -11.35
N ASP A 26 -12.88 -9.49 -10.84
CA ASP A 26 -14.11 -9.35 -11.65
C ASP A 26 -13.98 -8.19 -12.65
N LEU A 27 -13.39 -7.07 -12.22
CA LEU A 27 -13.20 -5.90 -13.07
C LEU A 27 -12.23 -6.20 -14.23
N ALA A 28 -11.12 -6.88 -13.94
CA ALA A 28 -10.18 -7.35 -14.96
C ALA A 28 -10.82 -8.37 -15.90
N CYS A 29 -11.64 -9.29 -15.37
CA CYS A 29 -12.38 -10.27 -16.14
C CYS A 29 -13.38 -9.62 -17.11
N VAL A 30 -14.13 -8.61 -16.66
CA VAL A 30 -15.04 -7.83 -17.51
C VAL A 30 -14.28 -7.08 -18.60
N ALA A 31 -13.13 -6.45 -18.26
CA ALA A 31 -12.30 -5.76 -19.24
C ALA A 31 -11.80 -6.72 -20.35
N ALA A 32 -11.31 -7.91 -19.98
CA ALA A 32 -10.88 -8.94 -20.92
C ALA A 32 -12.01 -9.35 -21.87
N ARG A 33 -13.19 -9.63 -21.30
CA ARG A 33 -14.37 -10.07 -22.08
C ARG A 33 -14.89 -8.99 -23.02
N VAL A 34 -15.03 -7.75 -22.55
CA VAL A 34 -15.54 -6.64 -23.37
C VAL A 34 -14.57 -6.30 -24.49
N CYS A 35 -13.27 -6.34 -24.23
CA CYS A 35 -12.25 -6.08 -25.25
C CYS A 35 -11.91 -7.32 -26.09
N GLU A 36 -12.47 -8.49 -25.75
CA GLU A 36 -12.21 -9.78 -26.43
C GLU A 36 -10.69 -10.10 -26.46
N THR A 37 -10.02 -9.88 -25.34
CA THR A 37 -8.58 -10.09 -25.20
C THR A 37 -8.29 -11.20 -24.18
N PRO A 38 -7.24 -12.01 -24.38
CA PRO A 38 -6.90 -13.09 -23.46
C PRO A 38 -6.28 -12.59 -22.14
N ILE A 39 -5.80 -11.35 -22.09
CA ILE A 39 -5.11 -10.78 -20.92
C ILE A 39 -5.74 -9.45 -20.57
N ALA A 40 -6.01 -9.26 -19.28
CA ALA A 40 -6.37 -7.97 -18.69
C ALA A 40 -5.74 -7.82 -17.31
N LEU A 41 -5.29 -6.61 -16.99
CA LEU A 41 -4.55 -6.32 -15.76
C LEU A 41 -5.07 -5.02 -15.13
N LEU A 42 -5.28 -5.05 -13.82
CA LEU A 42 -5.29 -3.84 -12.99
C LEU A 42 -3.87 -3.67 -12.44
N SER A 43 -3.13 -2.79 -13.06
CA SER A 43 -1.70 -2.62 -12.88
C SER A 43 -1.40 -1.32 -12.16
N LEU A 44 -0.58 -1.36 -11.13
CA LEU A 44 -0.09 -0.20 -10.37
C LEU A 44 1.41 -0.05 -10.59
N ILE A 45 1.86 1.18 -10.83
CA ILE A 45 3.27 1.50 -11.10
C ILE A 45 3.92 1.97 -9.80
N ASP A 46 4.56 1.04 -9.14
CA ASP A 46 5.35 1.26 -7.94
C ASP A 46 6.78 1.74 -8.30
N ARG A 47 7.63 1.95 -7.31
CA ARG A 47 9.00 2.49 -7.44
C ARG A 47 9.83 1.78 -8.50
N GLU A 48 9.96 0.46 -8.36
CA GLU A 48 10.84 -0.35 -9.20
C GLU A 48 10.09 -1.44 -9.99
N ARG A 49 8.78 -1.57 -9.75
CA ARG A 49 7.96 -2.64 -10.32
C ARG A 49 6.62 -2.14 -10.81
N GLN A 50 6.06 -2.89 -11.70
CA GLN A 50 4.65 -2.89 -12.04
C GLN A 50 4.00 -4.02 -11.26
N TRP A 51 3.17 -3.69 -10.30
CA TRP A 51 2.46 -4.66 -9.46
C TRP A 51 1.01 -4.83 -9.93
N PHE A 52 0.49 -6.06 -9.90
CA PHE A 52 -0.85 -6.37 -10.39
C PHE A 52 -1.81 -6.63 -9.24
N LYS A 53 -2.75 -5.70 -9.01
CA LYS A 53 -3.85 -5.89 -8.06
C LYS A 53 -4.84 -6.95 -8.57
N ALA A 54 -5.05 -7.02 -9.88
CA ALA A 54 -5.83 -8.06 -10.51
C ALA A 54 -5.24 -8.43 -11.89
N ARG A 55 -5.36 -9.69 -12.26
CA ARG A 55 -4.82 -10.20 -13.52
C ARG A 55 -5.67 -11.34 -14.08
N VAL A 56 -5.84 -11.34 -15.38
CA VAL A 56 -6.44 -12.40 -16.18
C VAL A 56 -5.45 -12.79 -17.27
N GLY A 57 -5.20 -14.09 -17.44
CA GLY A 57 -4.35 -14.62 -18.51
C GLY A 57 -2.84 -14.40 -18.34
N LEU A 58 -2.39 -13.95 -17.16
CA LEU A 58 -0.99 -13.78 -16.79
C LEU A 58 -0.72 -14.47 -15.44
N GLY A 59 0.38 -15.24 -15.35
CA GLY A 59 0.78 -15.92 -14.12
C GLY A 59 1.54 -15.04 -13.15
N ASP A 60 2.37 -14.12 -13.66
CA ASP A 60 3.21 -13.25 -12.85
C ASP A 60 2.38 -12.24 -12.04
N HIS A 61 2.86 -11.91 -10.83
CA HIS A 61 2.21 -10.95 -9.93
C HIS A 61 2.79 -9.54 -10.07
N GLU A 62 3.97 -9.44 -10.61
CA GLU A 62 4.68 -8.19 -10.84
C GLU A 62 5.68 -8.34 -12.00
N THR A 63 6.11 -7.24 -12.57
CA THR A 63 7.18 -7.16 -13.55
C THR A 63 8.08 -5.96 -13.24
N PRO A 64 9.37 -5.96 -13.65
CA PRO A 64 10.21 -4.79 -13.50
C PRO A 64 9.58 -3.57 -14.18
N ARG A 65 9.57 -2.43 -13.51
CA ARG A 65 9.01 -1.18 -14.03
C ARG A 65 9.66 -0.74 -15.34
N SER A 66 10.97 -0.97 -15.46
CA SER A 66 11.78 -0.57 -16.64
C SER A 66 11.30 -1.19 -17.96
N VAL A 67 10.59 -2.31 -17.90
CA VAL A 67 10.04 -3.03 -19.07
C VAL A 67 8.52 -3.03 -19.11
N ALA A 68 7.88 -2.17 -18.31
CA ALA A 68 6.42 -2.06 -18.21
C ALA A 68 5.87 -1.13 -19.30
N VAL A 69 5.00 -1.63 -20.16
CA VAL A 69 4.29 -0.80 -21.16
C VAL A 69 3.39 0.23 -20.45
N CYS A 70 2.82 -0.12 -19.32
CA CYS A 70 1.96 0.75 -18.50
C CYS A 70 2.68 1.99 -17.96
N GLU A 71 4.00 1.93 -17.74
CA GLU A 71 4.82 3.09 -17.38
C GLU A 71 4.74 4.22 -18.43
N GLN A 72 4.62 3.86 -19.72
CA GLN A 72 4.45 4.86 -20.77
C GLN A 72 3.02 5.38 -20.83
N ALA A 73 2.03 4.54 -20.48
CA ALA A 73 0.62 4.95 -20.49
C ALA A 73 0.34 6.01 -19.42
N ILE A 74 0.88 5.87 -18.21
CA ILE A 74 0.66 6.83 -17.11
C ILE A 74 1.23 8.22 -17.36
N ARG A 75 2.15 8.38 -18.31
CA ARG A 75 2.73 9.67 -18.67
C ARG A 75 1.73 10.66 -19.31
N LYS A 76 0.58 10.14 -19.74
CA LYS A 76 -0.51 10.95 -20.29
C LYS A 76 -1.81 10.68 -19.53
N PRO A 77 -1.97 11.25 -18.33
CA PRO A 77 -3.17 11.07 -17.53
C PRO A 77 -4.43 11.41 -18.34
N GLY A 78 -5.48 10.60 -18.18
CA GLY A 78 -6.76 10.82 -18.85
C GLY A 78 -6.82 10.41 -20.34
N GLN A 79 -5.71 9.95 -20.94
CA GLN A 79 -5.67 9.48 -22.31
C GLN A 79 -5.47 7.97 -22.39
N LEU A 80 -6.38 7.27 -23.04
CA LEU A 80 -6.20 5.85 -23.35
C LEU A 80 -5.02 5.70 -24.30
N MET A 81 -4.00 4.92 -23.90
CA MET A 81 -2.91 4.53 -24.77
C MET A 81 -3.27 3.23 -25.50
N GLU A 82 -3.21 3.23 -26.81
CA GLU A 82 -3.41 2.03 -27.64
C GLU A 82 -2.19 1.84 -28.56
N VAL A 83 -1.63 0.64 -28.52
CA VAL A 83 -0.54 0.19 -29.39
C VAL A 83 -1.04 -1.03 -30.16
N ARG A 84 -1.24 -0.87 -31.45
CA ARG A 84 -1.82 -1.91 -32.32
C ARG A 84 -0.92 -3.11 -32.51
N ASP A 85 0.39 -2.89 -32.53
CA ASP A 85 1.39 -3.92 -32.61
C ASP A 85 2.68 -3.50 -31.89
N LEU A 86 2.88 -4.03 -30.70
CA LEU A 86 4.05 -3.75 -29.85
C LEU A 86 5.37 -4.16 -30.50
N ALA A 87 5.39 -5.22 -31.32
CA ALA A 87 6.61 -5.67 -31.98
C ALA A 87 7.08 -4.73 -33.09
N HIS A 88 6.20 -3.88 -33.61
CA HIS A 88 6.53 -2.85 -34.58
C HIS A 88 6.62 -1.42 -33.98
N ASP A 89 6.45 -1.29 -32.67
CA ASP A 89 6.63 -0.02 -31.97
C ASP A 89 8.04 0.04 -31.36
N LEU A 90 8.85 0.98 -31.81
CA LEU A 90 10.25 1.13 -31.40
C LEU A 90 10.44 1.32 -29.89
N ARG A 91 9.40 1.74 -29.17
CA ARG A 91 9.43 1.92 -27.71
C ARG A 91 9.40 0.58 -26.98
N PHE A 92 8.77 -0.44 -27.57
CA PHE A 92 8.38 -1.67 -26.88
C PHE A 92 8.90 -2.95 -27.52
N ALA A 93 9.36 -2.92 -28.77
CA ALA A 93 9.75 -4.10 -29.53
C ALA A 93 10.82 -4.97 -28.81
N SER A 94 11.70 -4.34 -28.02
CA SER A 94 12.75 -5.04 -27.26
C SER A 94 12.33 -5.49 -25.85
N PHE A 95 11.11 -5.16 -25.41
CA PHE A 95 10.67 -5.55 -24.08
C PHE A 95 10.49 -7.07 -23.98
N PRO A 96 10.90 -7.70 -22.85
CA PRO A 96 10.81 -9.18 -22.70
C PRO A 96 9.40 -9.72 -22.97
N GLY A 97 8.36 -9.06 -22.48
CA GLY A 97 6.97 -9.45 -22.71
C GLY A 97 6.53 -9.41 -24.19
N VAL A 98 7.26 -8.66 -25.04
CA VAL A 98 7.01 -8.57 -26.49
C VAL A 98 7.88 -9.57 -27.25
N ALA A 99 9.17 -9.64 -26.90
CA ALA A 99 10.18 -10.41 -27.65
C ALA A 99 10.21 -11.90 -27.28
N SER A 100 9.73 -12.30 -26.10
CA SER A 100 9.88 -13.65 -25.56
C SER A 100 8.57 -14.33 -25.17
N GLU A 101 8.45 -14.79 -23.95
CA GLU A 101 7.45 -15.77 -23.48
C GLU A 101 5.98 -15.37 -23.68
N LEU A 102 5.64 -14.11 -23.44
CA LEU A 102 4.25 -13.63 -23.54
C LEU A 102 3.83 -13.40 -25.01
N HIS A 103 4.78 -13.02 -25.89
CA HIS A 103 4.54 -12.62 -27.27
C HIS A 103 3.45 -11.56 -27.43
N ALA A 104 3.44 -10.58 -26.54
CA ALA A 104 2.44 -9.51 -26.57
C ALA A 104 2.56 -8.69 -27.87
N ARG A 105 1.46 -8.54 -28.59
CA ARG A 105 1.39 -7.79 -29.85
C ARG A 105 0.51 -6.55 -29.72
N PHE A 106 -0.57 -6.63 -28.99
CA PHE A 106 -1.50 -5.54 -28.79
C PHE A 106 -1.53 -5.11 -27.32
N TYR A 107 -1.65 -3.81 -27.11
CA TYR A 107 -1.88 -3.21 -25.80
C TYR A 107 -2.89 -2.08 -25.89
N ALA A 108 -3.84 -2.04 -24.96
CA ALA A 108 -4.64 -0.84 -24.69
C ALA A 108 -4.79 -0.66 -23.19
N GLY A 109 -4.45 0.53 -22.69
CA GLY A 109 -4.50 0.84 -21.26
C GLY A 109 -5.07 2.24 -21.01
N MET A 110 -6.00 2.31 -20.08
CA MET A 110 -6.55 3.56 -19.55
C MET A 110 -5.90 3.86 -18.22
N PRO A 111 -5.22 5.02 -18.06
CA PRO A 111 -4.62 5.41 -16.79
C PRO A 111 -5.64 5.49 -15.65
N LEU A 112 -5.23 5.04 -14.48
CA LEU A 112 -5.93 5.20 -13.21
C LEU A 112 -5.46 6.52 -12.59
N VAL A 113 -6.33 7.52 -12.60
CA VAL A 113 -5.99 8.88 -12.19
C VAL A 113 -6.73 9.21 -10.89
N THR A 114 -5.98 9.57 -9.84
CA THR A 114 -6.54 10.00 -8.57
C THR A 114 -7.31 11.32 -8.70
N SER A 115 -8.12 11.65 -7.71
CA SER A 115 -8.82 12.95 -7.64
C SER A 115 -7.87 14.16 -7.67
N GLU A 116 -6.60 13.97 -7.25
CA GLU A 116 -5.53 14.98 -7.29
C GLU A 116 -4.82 15.06 -8.67
N GLY A 117 -5.18 14.20 -9.63
CA GLY A 117 -4.63 14.18 -10.98
C GLY A 117 -3.40 13.31 -11.19
N HIS A 118 -3.01 12.47 -10.23
CA HIS A 118 -1.87 11.56 -10.35
C HIS A 118 -2.26 10.25 -11.03
N ALA A 119 -1.59 9.90 -12.13
CA ALA A 119 -1.76 8.60 -12.78
C ALA A 119 -0.89 7.56 -12.07
N ILE A 120 -1.51 6.66 -11.32
CA ILE A 120 -0.83 5.68 -10.44
C ILE A 120 -0.67 4.29 -11.07
N GLY A 121 -1.35 4.04 -12.18
CA GLY A 121 -1.39 2.75 -12.85
C GLY A 121 -2.32 2.76 -14.04
N THR A 122 -2.72 1.58 -14.49
CA THR A 122 -3.64 1.41 -15.63
C THR A 122 -4.60 0.25 -15.41
N LEU A 123 -5.81 0.36 -15.93
CA LEU A 123 -6.59 -0.81 -16.33
C LEU A 123 -6.25 -1.07 -17.80
N CYS A 124 -5.64 -2.21 -18.11
CA CYS A 124 -5.18 -2.50 -19.47
C CYS A 124 -5.58 -3.89 -19.95
N VAL A 125 -5.60 -4.04 -21.27
CA VAL A 125 -5.83 -5.29 -21.97
C VAL A 125 -4.69 -5.54 -22.95
N VAL A 126 -4.31 -6.81 -23.11
CA VAL A 126 -3.19 -7.25 -23.94
C VAL A 126 -3.60 -8.45 -24.79
N ASP A 127 -3.11 -8.51 -26.02
CA ASP A 127 -3.32 -9.65 -26.89
C ASP A 127 -2.01 -10.08 -27.58
N ARG A 128 -1.93 -11.35 -27.94
CA ARG A 128 -0.84 -11.94 -28.72
C ARG A 128 -0.98 -11.71 -30.23
N GLN A 129 -2.05 -11.06 -30.64
CA GLN A 129 -2.31 -10.68 -32.03
C GLN A 129 -2.47 -9.16 -32.14
N PRO A 130 -2.02 -8.54 -33.25
CA PRO A 130 -2.27 -7.13 -33.52
C PRO A 130 -3.78 -6.84 -33.55
N ARG A 131 -4.19 -5.76 -32.90
CA ARG A 131 -5.60 -5.35 -32.79
C ARG A 131 -5.80 -3.85 -32.87
N THR A 132 -7.06 -3.48 -32.99
CA THR A 132 -7.57 -2.12 -32.74
C THR A 132 -8.90 -2.25 -32.01
N LEU A 133 -9.07 -1.52 -30.91
CA LEU A 133 -10.34 -1.49 -30.21
C LEU A 133 -11.38 -0.72 -31.02
N SER A 134 -12.61 -1.17 -30.97
CA SER A 134 -13.78 -0.41 -31.44
C SER A 134 -14.00 0.84 -30.53
N ARG A 135 -14.82 1.77 -31.00
CA ARG A 135 -15.21 2.94 -30.19
C ARG A 135 -15.90 2.52 -28.88
N THR A 136 -16.75 1.50 -28.93
CA THR A 136 -17.44 0.98 -27.74
C THR A 136 -16.48 0.35 -26.76
N GLN A 137 -15.54 -0.47 -27.22
CA GLN A 137 -14.52 -1.09 -26.36
C GLN A 137 -13.64 -0.05 -25.64
N ARG A 138 -13.19 1.01 -26.36
CA ARG A 138 -12.46 2.12 -25.74
C ARG A 138 -13.29 2.83 -24.66
N ALA A 139 -14.56 3.11 -24.95
CA ALA A 139 -15.46 3.74 -23.99
C ALA A 139 -15.70 2.86 -22.75
N SER A 140 -15.88 1.55 -22.96
CA SER A 140 -16.04 0.58 -21.86
C SER A 140 -14.79 0.49 -21.00
N LEU A 141 -13.60 0.36 -21.60
CA LEU A 141 -12.35 0.31 -20.85
C LEU A 141 -12.12 1.58 -20.04
N THR A 142 -12.45 2.75 -20.62
CA THR A 142 -12.39 4.04 -19.92
C THR A 142 -13.35 4.08 -18.73
N SER A 143 -14.56 3.55 -18.89
CA SER A 143 -15.56 3.51 -17.80
C SER A 143 -15.14 2.56 -16.68
N LEU A 144 -14.62 1.38 -17.04
CA LEU A 144 -14.10 0.40 -16.08
C LEU A 144 -12.91 0.95 -15.31
N ALA A 145 -12.00 1.70 -15.94
CA ALA A 145 -10.89 2.35 -15.26
C ALA A 145 -11.36 3.39 -14.22
N ARG A 146 -12.43 4.13 -14.49
CA ARG A 146 -13.05 5.03 -13.49
C ARG A 146 -13.65 4.27 -12.31
N ILE A 147 -14.29 3.14 -12.58
CA ILE A 147 -14.83 2.27 -11.52
C ILE A 147 -13.66 1.71 -10.68
N ALA A 148 -12.59 1.24 -11.34
CA ALA A 148 -11.39 0.79 -10.63
C ALA A 148 -10.84 1.87 -9.70
N MET A 149 -10.73 3.11 -10.18
CA MET A 149 -10.22 4.21 -9.34
C MET A 149 -11.14 4.49 -8.14
N ALA A 150 -12.46 4.50 -8.35
CA ALA A 150 -13.42 4.68 -7.25
C ALA A 150 -13.32 3.56 -6.18
N LEU A 151 -13.05 2.32 -6.60
CA LEU A 151 -12.83 1.19 -5.69
C LEU A 151 -11.51 1.35 -4.91
N LEU A 152 -10.43 1.79 -5.57
CA LEU A 152 -9.14 2.04 -4.94
C LEU A 152 -9.23 3.17 -3.90
N GLU A 153 -9.89 4.29 -4.23
CA GLU A 153 -10.15 5.38 -3.28
C GLU A 153 -11.09 4.93 -2.15
N GLY A 154 -12.05 4.05 -2.45
CA GLY A 154 -12.90 3.42 -1.44
C GLY A 154 -12.10 2.52 -0.49
N HIS A 155 -11.09 1.79 -0.99
CA HIS A 155 -10.17 1.02 -0.16
C HIS A 155 -9.38 1.93 0.79
N ALA A 156 -8.79 3.01 0.29
CA ALA A 156 -8.07 3.98 1.12
C ALA A 156 -8.93 4.56 2.25
N ARG A 157 -10.19 4.90 1.98
CA ARG A 157 -11.11 5.37 3.03
C ARG A 157 -11.38 4.31 4.10
N ARG A 158 -11.63 3.06 3.70
CA ARG A 158 -11.81 1.95 4.65
C ARG A 158 -10.56 1.73 5.50
N HIS A 159 -9.38 1.78 4.88
CA HIS A 159 -8.11 1.69 5.59
C HIS A 159 -7.98 2.80 6.65
N GLN A 160 -8.27 4.05 6.31
CA GLN A 160 -8.26 5.18 7.26
C GLN A 160 -9.24 4.97 8.42
N GLU A 161 -10.42 4.42 8.16
CA GLU A 161 -11.39 4.08 9.20
C GLU A 161 -10.86 2.98 10.16
N GLU A 162 -10.21 1.95 9.63
CA GLU A 162 -9.59 0.89 10.44
C GLU A 162 -8.41 1.43 11.26
N VAL A 163 -7.58 2.29 10.67
CA VAL A 163 -6.52 3.00 11.41
C VAL A 163 -7.11 3.85 12.54
N ALA A 164 -8.16 4.63 12.28
CA ALA A 164 -8.81 5.44 13.30
C ALA A 164 -9.39 4.57 14.44
N LYS A 165 -9.90 3.38 14.14
CA LYS A 165 -10.30 2.40 15.16
C LYS A 165 -9.08 1.87 15.93
N ALA A 166 -7.99 1.50 15.24
CA ALA A 166 -6.77 1.01 15.88
C ALA A 166 -6.14 2.07 16.79
N LEU A 167 -6.15 3.34 16.38
CA LEU A 167 -5.68 4.46 17.20
C LEU A 167 -6.55 4.70 18.45
N LYS A 168 -7.83 4.34 18.42
CA LYS A 168 -8.79 4.52 19.53
C LYS A 168 -8.96 3.25 20.37
N ALA A 169 -8.64 2.08 19.85
CA ALA A 169 -8.71 0.83 20.58
C ALA A 169 -7.80 0.91 21.80
N ASP A 170 -8.35 0.59 22.97
CA ASP A 170 -7.68 0.67 24.28
C ASP A 170 -7.21 2.06 24.75
N ALA A 171 -7.93 3.13 24.40
CA ALA A 171 -8.09 4.22 25.35
C ALA A 171 -8.93 3.71 26.55
N GLY A 172 -8.70 2.45 26.96
CA GLY A 172 -9.34 1.79 28.10
C GLY A 172 -9.03 2.58 29.35
N ALA A 173 -10.09 2.92 30.07
CA ALA A 173 -10.09 3.71 31.29
C ALA A 173 -8.89 3.34 32.18
N PRO A 174 -8.19 4.34 32.77
CA PRO A 174 -7.22 4.05 33.81
C PRO A 174 -7.95 3.24 34.87
N HIS A 175 -7.41 2.08 35.24
CA HIS A 175 -7.88 1.33 36.39
C HIS A 175 -7.78 2.24 37.62
N ALA A 176 -8.84 2.98 37.84
CA ALA A 176 -9.07 3.74 39.07
C ALA A 176 -9.23 2.73 40.22
N ARG A 177 -8.09 2.24 40.73
CA ARG A 177 -8.07 1.73 42.10
C ARG A 177 -8.25 2.93 43.02
N SER A 178 -9.51 3.16 43.38
CA SER A 178 -9.92 4.06 44.44
C SER A 178 -8.99 3.91 45.66
N ARG A 179 -8.20 4.94 45.92
CA ARG A 179 -7.62 5.20 47.21
C ARG A 179 -7.95 6.65 47.57
N LYS A 180 -9.06 6.80 48.34
CA LYS A 180 -9.37 8.04 49.05
C LYS A 180 -8.20 8.38 49.95
N LEU A 181 -7.52 9.46 49.67
CA LEU A 181 -6.73 10.25 50.61
C LEU A 181 -6.82 11.69 50.15
N SER A 182 -7.45 12.52 50.98
CA SER A 182 -7.53 13.97 50.78
C SER A 182 -6.13 14.59 50.90
N ALA A 183 -5.68 15.23 49.86
CA ALA A 183 -4.54 16.13 49.85
C ALA A 183 -4.74 17.18 48.75
N PRO A 184 -4.13 18.39 48.85
CA PRO A 184 -4.45 19.56 48.02
C PRO A 184 -4.30 19.26 46.53
N GLU A 185 -5.15 19.89 45.72
CA GLU A 185 -5.13 19.77 44.27
C GLU A 185 -3.72 20.03 43.74
N PRO A 186 -3.01 19.01 43.17
CA PRO A 186 -1.85 19.27 42.41
C PRO A 186 -2.28 19.87 41.08
N GLU A 187 -1.54 20.85 40.60
CA GLU A 187 -1.59 21.31 39.21
C GLU A 187 -1.71 20.08 38.31
N THR A 188 -2.77 20.00 37.51
CA THR A 188 -2.98 18.87 36.59
C THR A 188 -1.74 18.78 35.69
N PRO A 189 -0.95 17.70 35.76
CA PRO A 189 0.24 17.56 34.91
C PRO A 189 -0.22 17.68 33.47
N LYS A 190 0.43 18.50 32.68
CA LYS A 190 0.16 18.59 31.24
C LYS A 190 0.22 17.16 30.68
N PRO A 191 -0.76 16.77 29.89
CA PRO A 191 -0.74 15.44 29.27
C PRO A 191 0.58 15.27 28.49
N PRO A 192 1.23 14.11 28.58
CA PRO A 192 2.52 13.90 27.94
C PRO A 192 2.38 13.98 26.40
N ILE A 193 3.40 14.51 25.75
CA ILE A 193 3.52 14.44 24.29
C ILE A 193 3.58 12.96 23.87
N TYR A 194 2.88 12.60 22.82
CA TYR A 194 2.87 11.26 22.31
C TYR A 194 3.47 11.17 20.88
N ARG A 195 3.78 9.96 20.46
CA ARG A 195 4.26 9.61 19.12
C ARG A 195 3.37 8.55 18.51
N VAL A 196 3.23 8.58 17.19
CA VAL A 196 2.65 7.49 16.41
C VAL A 196 3.76 6.86 15.58
N ALA A 197 3.84 5.53 15.60
CA ALA A 197 4.71 4.77 14.72
C ALA A 197 3.88 3.78 13.91
N ILE A 198 4.20 3.66 12.62
CA ILE A 198 3.60 2.70 11.68
C ILE A 198 4.68 1.70 11.31
N LEU A 199 4.38 0.41 11.48
CA LEU A 199 5.27 -0.67 11.09
C LEU A 199 4.57 -1.44 9.97
N GLU A 200 5.17 -1.50 8.78
CA GLU A 200 4.58 -2.13 7.60
C GLU A 200 5.45 -3.27 7.10
N VAL A 201 4.84 -4.44 6.91
CA VAL A 201 5.49 -5.60 6.30
C VAL A 201 5.46 -5.44 4.79
N GLN A 202 6.63 -5.32 4.19
CA GLN A 202 6.79 -5.14 2.74
C GLN A 202 6.58 -6.45 1.97
N ARG A 203 6.08 -6.36 0.72
CA ARG A 203 5.83 -7.52 -0.16
C ARG A 203 4.95 -8.59 0.48
N PHE A 204 3.97 -8.16 1.26
CA PHE A 204 3.13 -9.05 2.07
C PHE A 204 2.38 -10.08 1.20
N ALA A 205 1.75 -9.65 0.11
CA ALA A 205 1.03 -10.56 -0.79
C ALA A 205 1.96 -11.64 -1.37
N THR A 206 3.16 -11.26 -1.81
CA THR A 206 4.17 -12.22 -2.30
C THR A 206 4.62 -13.19 -1.21
N ALA A 207 4.74 -12.71 0.02
CA ALA A 207 5.08 -13.58 1.16
C ALA A 207 3.95 -14.57 1.47
N VAL A 208 2.69 -14.15 1.41
CA VAL A 208 1.51 -15.03 1.60
C VAL A 208 1.48 -16.13 0.53
N GLU A 209 1.72 -15.79 -0.73
CA GLU A 209 1.75 -16.77 -1.82
C GLU A 209 2.88 -17.80 -1.67
N ARG A 210 4.06 -17.34 -1.24
CA ARG A 210 5.23 -18.21 -1.05
C ARG A 210 5.11 -19.13 0.16
N MET A 211 4.59 -18.64 1.27
CA MET A 211 4.64 -19.30 2.58
C MET A 211 3.29 -19.87 3.04
N GLY A 212 2.20 -19.41 2.41
CA GLY A 212 0.83 -19.76 2.76
C GLY A 212 0.28 -18.92 3.93
N GLU A 213 -1.04 -18.69 3.92
CA GLU A 213 -1.75 -17.82 4.88
C GLU A 213 -1.50 -18.20 6.35
N ARG A 214 -1.53 -19.52 6.68
CA ARG A 214 -1.32 -19.98 8.06
C ARG A 214 0.08 -19.67 8.61
N THR A 215 1.09 -19.73 7.75
CA THR A 215 2.47 -19.44 8.15
C THR A 215 2.64 -17.95 8.39
N ILE A 216 2.08 -17.13 7.49
CA ILE A 216 2.11 -15.68 7.61
C ILE A 216 1.33 -15.21 8.84
N GLU A 217 0.16 -15.76 9.13
CA GLU A 217 -0.61 -15.35 10.33
C GLU A 217 0.17 -15.64 11.61
N LYS A 218 0.86 -16.79 11.73
CA LYS A 218 1.75 -17.08 12.87
C LYS A 218 2.91 -16.09 12.95
N LEU A 219 3.44 -15.67 11.81
CA LEU A 219 4.54 -14.73 11.75
C LEU A 219 4.06 -13.32 12.18
N LEU A 220 2.90 -12.87 11.71
CA LEU A 220 2.29 -11.61 12.15
C LEU A 220 2.00 -11.63 13.66
N GLN A 221 1.51 -12.74 14.19
CA GLN A 221 1.33 -12.90 15.64
C GLN A 221 2.66 -12.80 16.40
N SER A 222 3.73 -13.42 15.90
CA SER A 222 5.06 -13.29 16.50
C SER A 222 5.60 -11.86 16.44
N LEU A 223 5.34 -11.14 15.34
CA LEU A 223 5.68 -9.71 15.23
C LEU A 223 4.91 -8.87 16.25
N ASP A 224 3.61 -9.13 16.42
CA ASP A 224 2.76 -8.45 17.39
C ASP A 224 3.32 -8.58 18.81
N GLU A 225 3.62 -9.81 19.23
CA GLU A 225 4.26 -10.10 20.53
C GLU A 225 5.63 -9.41 20.68
N THR A 226 6.44 -9.41 19.61
CA THR A 226 7.77 -8.78 19.61
C THR A 226 7.69 -7.28 19.75
N PHE A 227 6.76 -6.64 19.05
CA PHE A 227 6.58 -5.19 19.09
C PHE A 227 5.93 -4.74 20.39
N ASP A 228 4.95 -5.51 20.91
CA ASP A 228 4.32 -5.22 22.20
C ASP A 228 5.35 -5.25 23.35
N ALA A 229 6.30 -6.17 23.30
CA ALA A 229 7.40 -6.25 24.27
C ALA A 229 8.34 -5.02 24.27
N CYS A 230 8.34 -4.21 23.22
CA CYS A 230 9.08 -2.95 23.15
C CYS A 230 8.36 -1.78 23.85
N LEU A 231 7.11 -1.95 24.25
CA LEU A 231 6.23 -0.92 24.75
C LEU A 231 6.00 -1.02 26.25
N ARG A 232 5.57 0.07 26.86
CA ARG A 232 5.25 0.17 28.28
C ARG A 232 3.76 0.47 28.45
N GLN A 233 2.97 -0.58 28.51
CA GLN A 233 1.50 -0.46 28.66
C GLN A 233 1.10 0.34 29.91
N GLU A 234 1.89 0.26 31.00
CA GLU A 234 1.69 1.02 32.23
C GLU A 234 1.83 2.55 32.04
N LEU A 235 2.49 3.00 30.98
CA LEU A 235 2.61 4.40 30.57
C LEU A 235 1.60 4.83 29.52
N GLY A 236 0.69 3.92 29.13
CA GLY A 236 -0.33 4.16 28.11
C GLY A 236 0.14 3.91 26.67
N ASP A 237 1.29 3.25 26.51
CA ASP A 237 1.72 2.78 25.19
C ASP A 237 0.80 1.65 24.72
N ARG A 238 0.60 1.57 23.42
CA ARG A 238 -0.17 0.51 22.79
C ARG A 238 0.27 0.28 21.35
N ILE A 239 0.03 -0.92 20.85
CA ILE A 239 0.17 -1.26 19.45
C ILE A 239 -1.04 -2.08 19.01
N ASN A 240 -1.52 -1.83 17.80
CA ASN A 240 -2.63 -2.56 17.22
C ASN A 240 -2.35 -2.86 15.75
N ARG A 241 -2.69 -4.06 15.32
CA ARG A 241 -2.67 -4.42 13.91
C ARG A 241 -3.88 -3.83 13.20
N VAL A 242 -3.67 -3.23 12.04
CA VAL A 242 -4.75 -2.75 11.19
C VAL A 242 -5.42 -3.94 10.51
N THR A 243 -6.73 -4.04 10.61
CA THR A 243 -7.49 -5.17 10.05
C THR A 243 -7.29 -5.25 8.53
N SER A 244 -7.03 -6.45 8.04
CA SER A 244 -6.82 -6.73 6.60
C SER A 244 -5.63 -6.00 5.96
N SER A 245 -4.70 -5.50 6.78
CA SER A 245 -3.48 -4.83 6.34
C SER A 245 -2.25 -5.49 7.00
N PRO A 246 -1.07 -5.46 6.35
CA PRO A 246 0.19 -5.89 6.94
C PRO A 246 0.80 -4.82 7.88
N GLU A 247 -0.01 -3.92 8.41
CA GLU A 247 0.43 -2.76 9.19
C GLU A 247 0.11 -2.89 10.67
N PHE A 248 1.02 -2.39 11.49
CA PHE A 248 0.83 -2.19 12.93
C PHE A 248 0.94 -0.69 13.23
N VAL A 249 0.07 -0.19 14.07
CA VAL A 249 0.08 1.20 14.50
C VAL A 249 0.33 1.26 16.00
N ALA A 250 1.44 1.86 16.40
CA ALA A 250 1.82 2.07 17.79
C ALA A 250 1.59 3.52 18.20
N VAL A 251 1.05 3.72 19.39
CA VAL A 251 1.00 5.03 20.09
C VAL A 251 1.87 4.94 21.32
N VAL A 252 2.85 5.83 21.42
CA VAL A 252 3.88 5.83 22.46
C VAL A 252 3.86 7.18 23.18
N SER A 253 3.69 7.18 24.50
CA SER A 253 3.48 8.36 25.32
C SER A 253 4.69 8.67 26.22
N GLY A 254 4.95 9.95 26.49
CA GLY A 254 5.98 10.41 27.44
C GLY A 254 7.31 10.77 26.81
N ASP A 255 8.21 11.33 27.67
CA ASP A 255 9.45 11.98 27.25
C ASP A 255 10.48 11.00 26.64
N ASP A 256 10.49 9.75 27.09
CA ASP A 256 11.34 8.67 26.57
C ASP A 256 10.70 7.88 25.40
N GLY A 257 9.61 8.39 24.82
CA GLY A 257 8.91 7.77 23.69
C GLY A 257 9.80 7.55 22.47
N GLU A 258 10.79 8.42 22.23
CA GLU A 258 11.76 8.24 21.13
C GLU A 258 12.57 6.94 21.31
N ALA A 259 13.03 6.66 22.53
CA ALA A 259 13.80 5.45 22.82
C ALA A 259 12.98 4.17 22.56
N ARG A 260 11.65 4.21 22.77
CA ARG A 260 10.76 3.09 22.48
C ARG A 260 10.48 2.95 20.98
N VAL A 261 10.28 4.04 20.27
CA VAL A 261 10.19 4.01 18.79
C VAL A 261 11.47 3.43 18.20
N GLU A 262 12.63 3.81 18.73
CA GLU A 262 13.91 3.24 18.30
C GLU A 262 14.03 1.74 18.67
N ALA A 263 13.46 1.31 19.79
CA ALA A 263 13.35 -0.12 20.12
C ALA A 263 12.47 -0.87 19.10
N LEU A 264 11.35 -0.29 18.68
CA LEU A 264 10.51 -0.84 17.61
C LEU A 264 11.26 -0.94 16.28
N ARG A 265 12.05 0.09 15.91
CA ARG A 265 12.91 0.05 14.69
C ARG A 265 13.93 -1.08 14.75
N ARG A 266 14.61 -1.26 15.89
CA ARG A 266 15.57 -2.36 16.08
C ARG A 266 14.89 -3.73 16.03
N ALA A 267 13.72 -3.88 16.64
CA ALA A 267 12.93 -5.10 16.59
C ALA A 267 12.51 -5.43 15.15
N ALA A 268 11.98 -4.45 14.41
CA ALA A 268 11.62 -4.58 13.00
C ALA A 268 12.83 -4.98 12.14
N ALA A 269 14.00 -4.37 12.36
CA ALA A 269 15.22 -4.73 11.65
C ALA A 269 15.73 -6.14 12.00
N ALA A 270 15.58 -6.58 13.26
CA ALA A 270 15.97 -7.92 13.69
C ALA A 270 15.06 -9.01 13.10
N GLU A 271 13.78 -8.72 12.96
CA GLU A 271 12.81 -9.62 12.33
C GLU A 271 12.89 -9.58 10.79
N SER A 272 13.40 -8.47 10.21
CA SER A 272 13.68 -8.37 8.78
C SER A 272 14.73 -9.42 8.40
N GLY A 273 14.37 -10.28 7.44
CA GLY A 273 15.21 -11.42 7.03
C GLY A 273 14.76 -12.76 7.60
N ARG A 274 14.02 -12.83 8.71
CA ARG A 274 13.33 -14.05 9.12
C ARG A 274 12.19 -14.32 8.13
N GLY A 275 12.26 -15.42 7.40
CA GLY A 275 11.28 -15.75 6.34
C GLY A 275 11.33 -14.85 5.11
N GLY A 276 12.32 -13.95 4.98
CA GLY A 276 12.48 -13.03 3.84
C GLY A 276 11.47 -11.86 3.84
N LEU A 277 10.93 -11.51 5.02
CA LEU A 277 10.12 -10.31 5.20
C LEU A 277 11.03 -9.11 5.47
N VAL A 278 10.56 -7.93 5.09
CA VAL A 278 11.15 -6.63 5.45
C VAL A 278 10.06 -5.83 6.14
N VAL A 279 10.37 -5.28 7.32
CA VAL A 279 9.45 -4.39 8.05
C VAL A 279 10.04 -2.99 8.07
N LEU A 280 9.32 -2.03 7.53
CA LEU A 280 9.67 -0.62 7.56
C LEU A 280 8.92 0.10 8.69
N VAL A 281 9.53 1.14 9.25
CA VAL A 281 8.95 1.89 10.36
C VAL A 281 9.00 3.38 10.07
N GLY A 282 7.82 3.98 9.89
CA GLY A 282 7.62 5.43 9.86
C GLY A 282 7.14 5.93 11.22
N SER A 283 7.50 7.16 11.61
CA SER A 283 7.05 7.71 12.88
C SER A 283 6.93 9.24 12.86
N ALA A 284 6.05 9.76 13.71
CA ALA A 284 5.92 11.19 13.94
C ALA A 284 5.61 11.48 15.42
N VAL A 285 6.03 12.66 15.86
CA VAL A 285 5.75 13.18 17.21
C VAL A 285 4.62 14.19 17.16
N ALA A 286 3.73 14.17 18.14
CA ALA A 286 2.71 15.21 18.30
C ALA A 286 3.38 16.56 18.61
N THR A 287 2.87 17.63 18.03
CA THR A 287 3.36 19.01 18.28
C THR A 287 2.77 19.59 19.56
N SER A 288 1.63 19.06 20.00
CA SER A 288 0.99 19.36 21.28
C SER A 288 0.29 18.12 21.83
N PRO A 289 0.01 18.05 23.14
CA PRO A 289 -0.71 16.92 23.72
C PRO A 289 -2.15 16.78 23.21
N GLU A 290 -2.75 17.87 22.75
CA GLU A 290 -4.13 17.89 22.24
C GLU A 290 -4.21 17.66 20.73
N GLU A 291 -3.10 17.50 20.05
CA GLU A 291 -3.11 17.24 18.60
C GLU A 291 -3.86 15.94 18.30
N ALA A 292 -4.69 15.95 17.24
CA ALA A 292 -5.44 14.77 16.84
C ALA A 292 -4.51 13.65 16.38
N MET A 293 -4.72 12.42 16.87
CA MET A 293 -3.88 11.25 16.54
C MET A 293 -3.84 10.97 15.04
N GLU A 294 -4.95 11.22 14.36
CA GLU A 294 -5.05 11.08 12.91
C GLU A 294 -4.09 12.03 12.16
N ALA A 295 -3.86 13.25 12.66
CA ALA A 295 -2.89 14.19 12.06
C ALA A 295 -1.45 13.74 12.28
N VAL A 296 -1.14 13.19 13.46
CA VAL A 296 0.19 12.62 13.75
C VAL A 296 0.42 11.36 12.92
N PHE A 297 -0.62 10.51 12.76
CA PHE A 297 -0.57 9.34 11.89
C PHE A 297 -0.22 9.71 10.43
N LEU A 298 -0.86 10.72 9.86
CA LEU A 298 -0.56 11.15 8.49
C LEU A 298 0.91 11.55 8.31
N ARG A 299 1.52 12.23 9.30
CA ARG A 299 2.96 12.54 9.26
C ARG A 299 3.84 11.31 9.44
N ALA A 300 3.41 10.33 10.24
CA ALA A 300 4.11 9.05 10.36
C ALA A 300 4.06 8.25 9.04
N ASP A 301 2.94 8.30 8.34
CA ASP A 301 2.76 7.69 7.02
C ASP A 301 3.63 8.38 5.94
N GLU A 302 3.72 9.71 5.95
CA GLU A 302 4.68 10.43 5.11
C GLU A 302 6.14 10.05 5.41
N ASP A 303 6.48 9.81 6.68
CA ASP A 303 7.80 9.32 7.07
C ASP A 303 8.03 7.90 6.56
N LEU A 304 7.04 7.00 6.69
CA LEU A 304 7.09 5.65 6.14
C LEU A 304 7.30 5.66 4.62
N SER A 305 6.59 6.52 3.89
CA SER A 305 6.76 6.68 2.44
C SER A 305 8.21 7.12 2.10
N ARG A 306 8.80 8.04 2.87
CA ARG A 306 10.21 8.41 2.72
C ARG A 306 11.16 7.25 3.01
N GLN A 307 10.86 6.41 4.00
CA GLN A 307 11.66 5.20 4.28
C GLN A 307 11.60 4.20 3.11
N LYS A 308 10.44 4.05 2.47
CA LYS A 308 10.29 3.25 1.25
C LYS A 308 11.16 3.79 0.10
N ASP A 309 11.29 5.11 -0.02
CA ASP A 309 12.14 5.74 -1.06
C ASP A 309 13.65 5.52 -0.82
N LEU A 310 14.04 5.36 0.44
CA LEU A 310 15.44 5.14 0.87
C LEU A 310 15.82 3.66 0.96
N ALA A 311 14.85 2.76 0.97
CA ALA A 311 15.09 1.31 1.08
C ALA A 311 15.99 0.82 -0.08
N PRO A 312 16.94 -0.09 0.20
CA PRO A 312 17.81 -0.61 -0.86
C PRO A 312 16.96 -1.25 -1.96
N ARG A 313 17.25 -0.86 -3.19
CA ARG A 313 16.59 -1.38 -4.38
C ARG A 313 16.87 -2.88 -4.48
N SER A 314 15.82 -3.68 -4.42
CA SER A 314 15.93 -5.13 -4.59
C SER A 314 16.34 -5.40 -6.05
N GLY A 315 17.57 -5.90 -6.25
CA GLY A 315 18.08 -6.32 -7.53
C GLY A 315 17.37 -7.57 -8.08
#